data_ed2f0c3f77a927c9a49470f4f83cc9fa
#
_entry.id   ed2f0c3f77a927c9a49470f4f83cc9fa
#
_cell.length_a   1.000
_cell.length_b   1.000
_cell.length_c   1.000
_cell.angle_alpha   90.00
_cell.angle_beta   90.00
_cell.angle_gamma   90.00
#
_symmetry.space_group_name_H-M   'P 1'
#
loop_
_entity.id
_entity.type
_entity.pdbx_description
1 polymer ?
#
loop_
_entity_poly.entity_id
_entity_poly.type
_entity_poly.pdbx_seq_one_letter_code
_entity_poly.pdbx_strand_id
1 'polypeptide(L)'
;AGNVIMRKAATPGMESRKGIVLQAHMDMVPQKNGDKAFDFVRDPIEAYVDGEWVKADGTTLGADNGMGMAAILAVLESDDIEHGPIEALITATEETGMVGANGLKGGMLRGDILVNLDSETEGELYVGCAGGLDASITFSYEEESVPASSMAFLVEVKGLKGGHSGIEIVLERGNANLVLFRLLKMAEKAFGLRLSSVDGGGLRNAIPREARAVVTVPAAEAGAFRESVRDFERTVREELRGVDEGVSVTAEEAALPASLIDTDTQRRLIRAVHGCPNGVVRMSPSMKGLVQTSTNLARVVSSGGRIAVQCLLRSSVGSEKRDLGERIASVFELAGAEVVLSGAYDGWN
;
A
#
# COMPACT_ATOMS: atom_id res chain seq x y z
N ALA A 1 -21.33 14.75 4.25
CA ALA A 1 -20.29 13.90 3.67
C ALA A 1 -20.27 13.95 2.13
N GLY A 2 -21.21 14.64 1.48
CA GLY A 2 -21.23 14.85 0.02
C GLY A 2 -21.85 13.71 -0.80
N ASN A 3 -22.34 12.64 -0.16
CA ASN A 3 -23.02 11.56 -0.85
C ASN A 3 -24.36 11.99 -1.48
N VAL A 4 -24.74 11.34 -2.57
CA VAL A 4 -26.06 11.50 -3.21
C VAL A 4 -26.85 10.20 -3.04
N ILE A 5 -28.10 10.33 -2.59
CA ILE A 5 -29.04 9.19 -2.51
C ILE A 5 -30.24 9.52 -3.38
N MET A 6 -30.51 8.68 -4.37
CA MET A 6 -31.68 8.76 -5.24
C MET A 6 -32.58 7.55 -5.01
N ARG A 7 -33.90 7.71 -5.21
CA ARG A 7 -34.87 6.63 -4.99
C ARG A 7 -35.81 6.50 -6.18
N LYS A 8 -36.00 5.26 -6.61
CA LYS A 8 -36.98 4.89 -7.63
C LYS A 8 -37.99 3.92 -7.03
N ALA A 9 -39.27 4.23 -7.16
CA ALA A 9 -40.34 3.35 -6.69
C ALA A 9 -40.35 2.03 -7.48
N ALA A 10 -40.85 0.96 -6.87
CA ALA A 10 -41.05 -0.29 -7.57
C ALA A 10 -41.97 -0.12 -8.79
N THR A 11 -41.74 -0.89 -9.83
CA THR A 11 -42.68 -1.01 -10.96
C THR A 11 -43.96 -1.68 -10.51
N PRO A 12 -45.12 -1.40 -11.17
CA PRO A 12 -46.40 -1.97 -10.80
C PRO A 12 -46.37 -3.51 -10.66
N GLY A 13 -46.78 -4.00 -9.49
CA GLY A 13 -46.78 -5.43 -9.16
C GLY A 13 -45.49 -5.95 -8.52
N MET A 14 -44.44 -5.11 -8.39
CA MET A 14 -43.16 -5.47 -7.79
C MET A 14 -42.94 -4.86 -6.39
N GLU A 15 -43.92 -4.25 -5.79
CA GLU A 15 -43.86 -3.51 -4.53
C GLU A 15 -43.45 -4.40 -3.34
N SER A 16 -43.74 -5.71 -3.42
CA SER A 16 -43.40 -6.70 -2.39
C SER A 16 -41.99 -7.28 -2.54
N ARG A 17 -41.25 -6.91 -3.59
CA ARG A 17 -39.86 -7.35 -3.78
C ARG A 17 -38.93 -6.64 -2.81
N LYS A 18 -37.82 -7.31 -2.47
CA LYS A 18 -36.77 -6.71 -1.65
C LYS A 18 -36.21 -5.46 -2.31
N GLY A 19 -35.98 -4.43 -1.53
CA GLY A 19 -35.34 -3.22 -2.00
C GLY A 19 -33.85 -3.46 -2.27
N ILE A 20 -33.33 -2.85 -3.35
CA ILE A 20 -31.93 -2.94 -3.74
C ILE A 20 -31.29 -1.56 -3.62
N VAL A 21 -30.10 -1.52 -3.03
CA VAL A 21 -29.20 -0.36 -3.06
C VAL A 21 -28.13 -0.62 -4.10
N LEU A 22 -28.06 0.20 -5.14
CA LEU A 22 -26.97 0.22 -6.11
C LEU A 22 -25.95 1.27 -5.68
N GLN A 23 -24.70 0.90 -5.50
CA GLN A 23 -23.67 1.82 -4.98
C GLN A 23 -22.49 1.95 -5.93
N ALA A 24 -22.03 3.19 -6.13
CA ALA A 24 -20.82 3.56 -6.84
C ALA A 24 -20.21 4.80 -6.18
N HIS A 25 -18.98 5.20 -6.55
CA HIS A 25 -18.40 6.48 -6.12
C HIS A 25 -18.24 7.48 -7.27
N MET A 26 -18.23 8.80 -6.93
CA MET A 26 -18.24 9.86 -7.94
C MET A 26 -16.87 10.52 -8.17
N ASP A 27 -15.92 10.26 -7.32
CA ASP A 27 -14.55 10.76 -7.45
C ASP A 27 -13.68 9.78 -8.26
N MET A 28 -12.51 10.24 -8.66
CA MET A 28 -11.51 9.46 -9.38
C MET A 28 -10.11 9.82 -8.91
N VAL A 29 -9.13 8.95 -9.14
CA VAL A 29 -7.71 9.25 -8.94
C VAL A 29 -7.23 10.25 -10.00
N PRO A 30 -6.83 11.49 -9.63
CA PRO A 30 -6.37 12.50 -10.58
C PRO A 30 -4.88 12.30 -10.89
N GLN A 31 -4.54 11.46 -11.87
CA GLN A 31 -3.16 11.21 -12.31
C GLN A 31 -2.98 11.60 -13.77
N LYS A 32 -1.78 12.10 -14.11
CA LYS A 32 -1.39 12.46 -15.47
C LYS A 32 0.07 12.15 -15.75
N ASN A 33 0.45 12.08 -17.01
CA ASN A 33 1.84 12.01 -17.41
C ASN A 33 2.60 13.27 -16.97
N GLY A 34 3.87 13.11 -16.62
CA GLY A 34 4.68 14.21 -16.06
C GLY A 34 4.89 15.39 -17.04
N ASP A 35 4.84 15.13 -18.33
CA ASP A 35 4.98 16.10 -19.41
C ASP A 35 3.67 16.73 -19.88
N LYS A 36 2.51 16.20 -19.42
CA LYS A 36 1.20 16.76 -19.80
C LYS A 36 0.84 17.96 -18.94
N ALA A 37 0.60 19.11 -19.58
CA ALA A 37 -0.01 20.28 -18.95
C ALA A 37 -1.53 20.05 -18.84
N PHE A 38 -2.04 19.78 -17.63
CA PHE A 38 -3.45 19.47 -17.40
C PHE A 38 -3.85 19.86 -15.97
N ASP A 39 -5.01 20.47 -15.80
CA ASP A 39 -5.61 20.84 -14.51
C ASP A 39 -6.93 20.09 -14.31
N PHE A 40 -6.95 19.08 -13.45
CA PHE A 40 -8.14 18.25 -13.16
C PHE A 40 -9.36 19.02 -12.62
N VAL A 41 -9.19 20.27 -12.19
CA VAL A 41 -10.31 21.12 -11.73
C VAL A 41 -10.97 21.87 -12.91
N ARG A 42 -10.25 22.10 -13.99
CA ARG A 42 -10.66 22.99 -15.08
C ARG A 42 -10.74 22.32 -16.44
N ASP A 43 -9.84 21.39 -16.70
CA ASP A 43 -9.70 20.80 -18.03
C ASP A 43 -10.58 19.53 -18.14
N PRO A 44 -11.29 19.34 -19.27
CA PRO A 44 -12.04 18.11 -19.51
C PRO A 44 -11.12 16.94 -19.82
N ILE A 45 -11.51 15.74 -19.39
CA ILE A 45 -10.79 14.51 -19.78
C ILE A 45 -10.93 14.29 -21.28
N GLU A 46 -9.82 14.19 -21.99
CA GLU A 46 -9.75 13.93 -23.43
C GLU A 46 -9.84 12.43 -23.70
N ALA A 47 -11.07 11.90 -23.72
CA ALA A 47 -11.32 10.49 -24.00
C ALA A 47 -11.34 10.22 -25.49
N TYR A 48 -10.75 9.07 -25.91
CA TYR A 48 -10.73 8.63 -27.31
C TYR A 48 -10.88 7.10 -27.41
N VAL A 49 -11.32 6.62 -28.60
CA VAL A 49 -11.44 5.18 -28.88
C VAL A 49 -10.15 4.68 -29.54
N ASP A 50 -9.59 3.60 -28.97
CA ASP A 50 -8.42 2.90 -29.48
C ASP A 50 -8.74 1.39 -29.60
N GLY A 51 -9.15 0.97 -30.77
CA GLY A 51 -9.64 -0.39 -31.01
C GLY A 51 -10.92 -0.68 -30.23
N GLU A 52 -10.86 -1.64 -29.30
CA GLU A 52 -11.98 -2.02 -28.43
C GLU A 52 -11.97 -1.25 -27.09
N TRP A 53 -11.05 -0.33 -26.91
CA TRP A 53 -10.85 0.39 -25.65
C TRP A 53 -11.23 1.86 -25.78
N VAL A 54 -11.76 2.42 -24.69
CA VAL A 54 -11.81 3.87 -24.46
C VAL A 54 -10.68 4.25 -23.53
N LYS A 55 -9.85 5.20 -23.95
CA LYS A 55 -8.67 5.68 -23.22
C LYS A 55 -8.75 7.18 -23.01
N ALA A 56 -7.97 7.69 -22.06
CA ALA A 56 -7.73 9.13 -21.89
C ALA A 56 -6.33 9.50 -22.38
N ASP A 57 -6.20 10.67 -22.99
CA ASP A 57 -4.91 11.16 -23.48
C ASP A 57 -4.05 11.68 -22.34
N GLY A 58 -3.11 10.86 -21.89
CA GLY A 58 -2.10 11.20 -20.88
C GLY A 58 -2.63 11.49 -19.48
N THR A 59 -3.88 11.14 -19.19
CA THR A 59 -4.51 11.25 -17.86
C THR A 59 -5.22 9.96 -17.49
N THR A 60 -5.64 9.82 -16.23
CA THR A 60 -6.65 8.84 -15.82
C THR A 60 -7.98 9.16 -16.51
N LEU A 61 -8.79 8.11 -16.81
CA LEU A 61 -10.06 8.23 -17.51
C LEU A 61 -11.25 8.50 -16.57
N GLY A 62 -11.21 7.97 -15.33
CA GLY A 62 -12.33 7.99 -14.39
C GLY A 62 -13.40 6.91 -14.66
N ALA A 63 -13.05 5.84 -15.41
CA ALA A 63 -13.92 4.68 -15.58
C ALA A 63 -14.20 3.97 -14.26
N ASP A 64 -13.25 4.00 -13.36
CA ASP A 64 -13.35 3.72 -11.95
C ASP A 64 -13.71 5.05 -11.21
N ASN A 65 -14.96 5.22 -10.69
CA ASN A 65 -16.12 4.31 -10.85
C ASN A 65 -17.21 4.95 -11.74
N GLY A 66 -16.80 5.66 -12.78
CA GLY A 66 -17.73 6.27 -13.75
C GLY A 66 -18.63 5.24 -14.45
N MET A 67 -18.13 4.01 -14.66
CA MET A 67 -18.93 2.92 -15.27
C MET A 67 -20.02 2.44 -14.32
N GLY A 68 -19.74 2.27 -13.03
CA GLY A 68 -20.74 1.94 -12.02
C GLY A 68 -21.81 3.02 -11.91
N MET A 69 -21.40 4.30 -11.90
CA MET A 69 -22.33 5.42 -11.94
C MET A 69 -23.23 5.40 -13.20
N ALA A 70 -22.65 5.20 -14.37
CA ALA A 70 -23.40 5.13 -15.62
C ALA A 70 -24.43 3.99 -15.62
N ALA A 71 -24.06 2.81 -15.12
CA ALA A 71 -24.98 1.68 -14.97
C ALA A 71 -26.14 2.01 -14.02
N ILE A 72 -25.87 2.65 -12.88
CA ILE A 72 -26.91 3.11 -11.94
C ILE A 72 -27.87 4.09 -12.61
N LEU A 73 -27.34 5.10 -13.30
CA LEU A 73 -28.17 6.11 -13.98
C LEU A 73 -29.01 5.50 -15.07
N ALA A 74 -28.47 4.56 -15.86
CA ALA A 74 -29.23 3.84 -16.88
C ALA A 74 -30.41 3.05 -16.29
N VAL A 75 -30.22 2.39 -15.14
CA VAL A 75 -31.30 1.71 -14.42
C VAL A 75 -32.34 2.70 -13.89
N LEU A 76 -31.91 3.85 -13.37
CA LEU A 76 -32.82 4.87 -12.87
C LEU A 76 -33.65 5.52 -13.98
N GLU A 77 -33.09 5.73 -15.16
CA GLU A 77 -33.76 6.34 -16.32
C GLU A 77 -34.66 5.34 -17.08
N SER A 78 -34.39 4.04 -16.97
CA SER A 78 -35.15 2.99 -17.70
C SER A 78 -36.61 2.93 -17.26
N ASP A 79 -37.50 2.82 -18.23
CA ASP A 79 -38.95 2.57 -18.05
C ASP A 79 -39.38 1.15 -18.39
N ASP A 80 -38.48 0.32 -18.91
CA ASP A 80 -38.72 -1.02 -19.42
C ASP A 80 -38.15 -2.15 -18.54
N ILE A 81 -37.44 -1.81 -17.46
CA ILE A 81 -36.92 -2.78 -16.49
C ILE A 81 -37.92 -2.96 -15.34
N GLU A 82 -38.44 -4.17 -15.15
CA GLU A 82 -39.24 -4.51 -13.98
C GLU A 82 -38.34 -4.65 -12.73
N HIS A 83 -38.66 -3.92 -11.65
CA HIS A 83 -37.88 -3.92 -10.43
C HIS A 83 -38.68 -3.64 -9.16
N GLY A 84 -38.21 -4.15 -8.02
CA GLY A 84 -38.61 -3.69 -6.69
C GLY A 84 -38.13 -2.28 -6.38
N PRO A 85 -38.29 -1.78 -5.14
CA PRO A 85 -37.76 -0.48 -4.76
C PRO A 85 -36.25 -0.40 -4.99
N ILE A 86 -35.79 0.67 -5.62
CA ILE A 86 -34.33 0.91 -5.86
C ILE A 86 -33.88 2.18 -5.12
N GLU A 87 -32.75 2.09 -4.47
CA GLU A 87 -31.97 3.22 -3.99
C GLU A 87 -30.65 3.26 -4.74
N ALA A 88 -30.23 4.41 -5.22
CA ALA A 88 -28.87 4.64 -5.71
C ALA A 88 -28.09 5.42 -4.64
N LEU A 89 -26.98 4.88 -4.22
CA LEU A 89 -26.03 5.53 -3.32
C LEU A 89 -24.77 5.86 -4.09
N ILE A 90 -24.55 7.14 -4.38
CA ILE A 90 -23.30 7.62 -4.97
C ILE A 90 -22.47 8.24 -3.86
N THR A 91 -21.35 7.62 -3.53
CA THR A 91 -20.45 8.07 -2.46
C THR A 91 -19.41 9.05 -2.99
N ALA A 92 -18.90 9.90 -2.10
CA ALA A 92 -17.84 10.85 -2.39
C ALA A 92 -16.54 10.42 -1.69
N THR A 93 -15.40 10.81 -2.27
CA THR A 93 -14.05 10.65 -1.68
C THR A 93 -13.71 9.18 -1.33
N GLU A 94 -14.06 8.24 -2.19
CA GLU A 94 -13.64 6.85 -2.06
C GLU A 94 -12.12 6.75 -2.10
N GLU A 95 -11.52 7.32 -3.15
CA GLU A 95 -10.09 7.29 -3.49
C GLU A 95 -9.19 8.02 -2.47
N THR A 96 -9.78 8.85 -1.63
CA THR A 96 -9.05 9.69 -0.66
C THR A 96 -9.46 9.43 0.79
N GLY A 97 -9.91 8.20 1.09
CA GLY A 97 -10.17 7.74 2.45
C GLY A 97 -11.63 7.53 2.81
N MET A 98 -12.51 7.31 1.83
CA MET A 98 -13.91 6.89 2.01
C MET A 98 -14.72 7.80 2.95
N VAL A 99 -14.47 9.12 2.94
CA VAL A 99 -15.15 10.08 3.83
C VAL A 99 -16.65 10.05 3.63
N GLY A 100 -17.10 9.85 2.38
CA GLY A 100 -18.51 9.71 2.07
C GLY A 100 -19.12 8.47 2.71
N ALA A 101 -18.53 7.31 2.52
CA ALA A 101 -19.01 6.05 3.08
C ALA A 101 -18.98 6.07 4.62
N ASN A 102 -17.88 6.54 5.22
CA ASN A 102 -17.73 6.69 6.68
C ASN A 102 -18.72 7.69 7.29
N GLY A 103 -19.20 8.64 6.50
CA GLY A 103 -20.20 9.63 6.91
C GLY A 103 -21.66 9.15 6.85
N LEU A 104 -21.93 7.95 6.37
CA LEU A 104 -23.27 7.36 6.38
C LEU A 104 -23.71 7.03 7.81
N LYS A 105 -25.00 7.26 8.06
CA LYS A 105 -25.61 6.93 9.35
C LYS A 105 -26.63 5.80 9.17
N GLY A 106 -26.79 4.99 10.20
CA GLY A 106 -27.81 3.96 10.22
C GLY A 106 -29.20 4.50 9.89
N GLY A 107 -29.97 3.77 9.11
CA GLY A 107 -31.34 4.12 8.71
C GLY A 107 -31.45 5.09 7.53
N MET A 108 -30.34 5.55 6.93
CA MET A 108 -30.39 6.37 5.71
C MET A 108 -30.80 5.56 4.48
N LEU A 109 -30.41 4.32 4.40
CA LEU A 109 -30.75 3.36 3.35
C LEU A 109 -31.89 2.45 3.84
N ARG A 110 -32.75 2.01 2.93
CA ARG A 110 -33.94 1.18 3.20
C ARG A 110 -33.89 -0.17 2.48
N GLY A 111 -33.00 -0.30 1.48
CA GLY A 111 -32.88 -1.55 0.70
C GLY A 111 -32.31 -2.68 1.54
N ASP A 112 -32.74 -3.90 1.22
CA ASP A 112 -32.32 -5.15 1.89
C ASP A 112 -31.03 -5.73 1.31
N ILE A 113 -30.71 -5.37 0.06
CA ILE A 113 -29.57 -5.90 -0.70
C ILE A 113 -28.76 -4.71 -1.20
N LEU A 114 -27.47 -4.67 -0.87
CA LEU A 114 -26.53 -3.70 -1.44
C LEU A 114 -25.68 -4.37 -2.52
N VAL A 115 -25.65 -3.76 -3.71
CA VAL A 115 -24.80 -4.14 -4.83
C VAL A 115 -23.82 -3.01 -5.08
N ASN A 116 -22.57 -3.23 -4.74
CA ASN A 116 -21.47 -2.33 -5.06
C ASN A 116 -21.01 -2.60 -6.51
N LEU A 117 -20.91 -1.56 -7.33
CA LEU A 117 -20.58 -1.62 -8.75
C LEU A 117 -19.13 -1.15 -9.00
N ASP A 118 -18.22 -1.46 -8.09
CA ASP A 118 -16.85 -1.02 -8.09
C ASP A 118 -15.85 -2.15 -8.37
N SER A 119 -16.34 -3.31 -8.78
CA SER A 119 -15.51 -4.44 -9.17
C SER A 119 -14.96 -4.25 -10.57
N GLU A 120 -13.64 -4.41 -10.72
CA GLU A 120 -12.93 -4.29 -12.00
C GLU A 120 -12.79 -5.62 -12.74
N THR A 121 -13.13 -6.74 -12.11
CA THR A 121 -12.99 -8.08 -12.71
C THR A 121 -14.29 -8.53 -13.32
N GLU A 122 -14.30 -8.68 -14.65
CA GLU A 122 -15.47 -9.11 -15.40
C GLU A 122 -15.89 -10.54 -15.02
N GLY A 123 -17.19 -10.72 -14.76
CA GLY A 123 -17.79 -12.03 -14.46
C GLY A 123 -17.57 -12.52 -13.03
N GLU A 124 -16.99 -11.71 -12.14
CA GLU A 124 -16.78 -12.05 -10.73
C GLU A 124 -17.69 -11.25 -9.79
N LEU A 125 -18.18 -11.92 -8.75
CA LEU A 125 -18.91 -11.32 -7.63
C LEU A 125 -18.07 -11.46 -6.36
N TYR A 126 -17.73 -10.33 -5.76
CA TYR A 126 -17.02 -10.30 -4.49
C TYR A 126 -18.04 -10.30 -3.35
N VAL A 127 -17.98 -11.31 -2.50
CA VAL A 127 -18.89 -11.52 -1.36
C VAL A 127 -18.19 -11.27 -0.02
N GLY A 128 -17.10 -10.54 -0.04
CA GLY A 128 -16.33 -10.17 1.14
C GLY A 128 -15.16 -9.27 0.79
N CYS A 129 -14.73 -8.46 1.75
CA CYS A 129 -13.56 -7.59 1.62
C CYS A 129 -12.77 -7.58 2.92
N ALA A 130 -11.45 -7.55 2.81
CA ALA A 130 -10.59 -7.32 3.96
C ALA A 130 -10.65 -5.85 4.40
N GLY A 131 -10.75 -5.62 5.69
CA GLY A 131 -10.55 -4.28 6.26
C GLY A 131 -9.09 -3.88 6.26
N GLY A 132 -8.82 -2.59 6.40
CA GLY A 132 -7.48 -2.01 6.45
C GLY A 132 -7.17 -1.30 7.76
N LEU A 133 -5.87 -1.12 8.04
CA LEU A 133 -5.34 -0.33 9.14
C LEU A 133 -3.94 0.16 8.77
N ASP A 134 -3.71 1.45 8.91
CA ASP A 134 -2.41 2.07 8.72
C ASP A 134 -1.62 2.12 10.01
N ALA A 135 -0.34 1.72 9.96
CA ALA A 135 0.62 2.04 11.00
C ALA A 135 1.64 3.04 10.46
N SER A 136 1.70 4.22 11.09
CA SER A 136 2.66 5.29 10.82
C SER A 136 3.62 5.39 11.99
N ILE A 137 4.89 5.17 11.72
CA ILE A 137 5.96 5.11 12.72
C ILE A 137 6.96 6.23 12.45
N THR A 138 7.41 6.91 13.49
CA THR A 138 8.40 7.98 13.37
C THR A 138 9.52 7.79 14.40
N PHE A 139 10.76 7.72 13.91
CA PHE A 139 11.96 7.92 14.74
C PHE A 139 12.46 9.35 14.56
N SER A 140 12.89 9.96 15.64
CA SER A 140 13.76 11.15 15.60
C SER A 140 15.19 10.70 15.81
N TYR A 141 16.14 11.33 15.12
CA TYR A 141 17.56 11.02 15.25
C TYR A 141 18.40 12.30 15.31
N GLU A 142 19.55 12.18 15.96
CA GLU A 142 20.60 13.19 15.94
C GLU A 142 21.59 12.86 14.82
N GLU A 143 22.26 13.90 14.31
CA GLU A 143 23.30 13.72 13.31
C GLU A 143 24.67 13.55 13.97
N GLU A 144 25.43 12.55 13.53
CA GLU A 144 26.81 12.32 13.95
C GLU A 144 27.79 12.58 12.81
N SER A 145 29.01 12.99 13.14
CA SER A 145 30.05 13.23 12.15
C SER A 145 30.54 11.93 11.53
N VAL A 146 30.92 11.99 10.24
CA VAL A 146 31.51 10.86 9.53
C VAL A 146 32.96 10.67 9.99
N PRO A 147 33.38 9.47 10.46
CA PRO A 147 34.77 9.21 10.81
C PRO A 147 35.72 9.39 9.61
N ALA A 148 36.88 10.04 9.81
CA ALA A 148 37.81 10.40 8.72
C ALA A 148 38.32 9.20 7.89
N SER A 149 38.36 8.00 8.48
CA SER A 149 38.85 6.78 7.83
C SER A 149 37.70 5.92 7.26
N SER A 150 36.58 6.53 6.93
CA SER A 150 35.42 5.82 6.36
C SER A 150 35.40 5.84 4.83
N MET A 151 34.86 4.79 4.22
CA MET A 151 34.40 4.76 2.83
C MET A 151 32.90 4.70 2.78
N ALA A 152 32.30 5.46 1.86
CA ALA A 152 30.87 5.49 1.67
C ALA A 152 30.43 4.59 0.51
N PHE A 153 29.24 4.02 0.66
CA PHE A 153 28.60 3.19 -0.35
C PHE A 153 27.12 3.57 -0.50
N LEU A 154 26.67 3.58 -1.74
CA LEU A 154 25.26 3.48 -2.06
C LEU A 154 24.91 1.99 -2.15
N VAL A 155 24.12 1.52 -1.20
CA VAL A 155 23.58 0.16 -1.21
C VAL A 155 22.20 0.22 -1.84
N GLU A 156 21.95 -0.62 -2.84
CA GLU A 156 20.66 -0.67 -3.53
C GLU A 156 20.13 -2.11 -3.62
N VAL A 157 18.83 -2.25 -3.40
CA VAL A 157 18.04 -3.46 -3.68
C VAL A 157 17.08 -3.10 -4.79
N LYS A 158 17.13 -3.82 -5.91
CA LYS A 158 16.34 -3.57 -7.12
C LYS A 158 15.86 -4.86 -7.77
N GLY A 159 15.03 -4.73 -8.80
CA GLY A 159 14.62 -5.84 -9.68
C GLY A 159 13.56 -6.76 -9.10
N LEU A 160 12.96 -6.41 -7.97
CA LEU A 160 11.80 -7.10 -7.42
C LEU A 160 10.52 -6.73 -8.21
N LYS A 161 9.58 -7.67 -8.32
CA LYS A 161 8.33 -7.46 -9.05
C LYS A 161 7.38 -6.51 -8.34
N GLY A 162 7.35 -6.56 -7.00
CA GLY A 162 6.37 -5.83 -6.21
C GLY A 162 4.95 -6.33 -6.45
N GLY A 163 3.97 -5.44 -6.36
CA GLY A 163 2.56 -5.75 -6.59
C GLY A 163 1.65 -5.11 -5.55
N HIS A 164 0.34 -5.36 -5.69
CA HIS A 164 -0.66 -4.86 -4.75
C HIS A 164 -0.62 -5.63 -3.43
N SER A 165 -0.47 -4.93 -2.31
CA SER A 165 -0.28 -5.53 -0.98
C SER A 165 -1.51 -6.26 -0.42
N GLY A 166 -2.66 -6.15 -1.05
CA GLY A 166 -3.86 -6.92 -0.71
C GLY A 166 -4.00 -8.18 -1.56
N ILE A 167 -4.06 -8.02 -2.87
CA ILE A 167 -4.37 -9.10 -3.82
C ILE A 167 -3.14 -10.01 -4.05
N GLU A 168 -1.96 -9.42 -4.20
CA GLU A 168 -0.74 -10.15 -4.60
C GLU A 168 0.18 -10.51 -3.42
N ILE A 169 -0.19 -10.16 -2.19
CA ILE A 169 0.60 -10.50 -0.99
C ILE A 169 0.74 -12.03 -0.80
N VAL A 170 -0.24 -12.77 -1.27
CA VAL A 170 -0.24 -14.25 -1.25
C VAL A 170 0.84 -14.87 -2.14
N LEU A 171 1.37 -14.12 -3.10
CA LEU A 171 2.44 -14.56 -3.99
C LEU A 171 3.82 -14.54 -3.31
N GLU A 172 3.90 -14.06 -2.07
CA GLU A 172 5.11 -14.05 -1.23
C GLU A 172 6.33 -13.42 -1.92
N ARG A 173 6.09 -12.38 -2.74
CA ARG A 173 7.15 -11.64 -3.43
C ARG A 173 8.08 -10.94 -2.44
N GLY A 174 9.32 -10.74 -2.86
CA GLY A 174 10.33 -10.06 -2.05
C GLY A 174 9.91 -8.61 -1.72
N ASN A 175 10.22 -8.20 -0.49
CA ASN A 175 10.05 -6.82 -0.02
C ASN A 175 11.43 -6.17 0.07
N ALA A 176 11.70 -5.15 -0.75
CA ALA A 176 13.01 -4.51 -0.84
C ALA A 176 13.48 -3.91 0.49
N ASN A 177 12.58 -3.37 1.31
CA ASN A 177 12.91 -2.83 2.63
C ASN A 177 13.44 -3.94 3.55
N LEU A 178 12.80 -5.09 3.58
CA LEU A 178 13.27 -6.22 4.42
C LEU A 178 14.61 -6.76 3.95
N VAL A 179 14.80 -6.90 2.64
CA VAL A 179 16.08 -7.33 2.06
C VAL A 179 17.19 -6.36 2.45
N LEU A 180 16.95 -5.05 2.27
CA LEU A 180 17.92 -4.01 2.64
C LEU A 180 18.25 -4.05 4.14
N PHE A 181 17.25 -4.05 5.02
CA PHE A 181 17.48 -4.00 6.45
C PHE A 181 18.10 -5.28 7.03
N ARG A 182 17.88 -6.43 6.39
CA ARG A 182 18.62 -7.67 6.69
C ARG A 182 20.12 -7.52 6.39
N LEU A 183 20.48 -6.94 5.24
CA LEU A 183 21.86 -6.62 4.91
C LEU A 183 22.46 -5.61 5.88
N LEU A 184 21.75 -4.51 6.17
CA LEU A 184 22.24 -3.48 7.10
C LEU A 184 22.51 -4.07 8.50
N LYS A 185 21.64 -4.94 8.99
CA LYS A 185 21.82 -5.62 10.29
C LYS A 185 23.05 -6.52 10.32
N MET A 186 23.27 -7.28 9.24
CA MET A 186 24.45 -8.13 9.10
C MET A 186 25.72 -7.29 9.04
N ALA A 187 25.72 -6.24 8.22
CA ALA A 187 26.89 -5.40 8.00
C ALA A 187 27.22 -4.48 9.20
N GLU A 188 26.21 -4.01 9.93
CA GLU A 188 26.44 -3.30 11.21
C GLU A 188 27.27 -4.16 12.17
N LYS A 189 26.93 -5.44 12.31
CA LYS A 189 27.60 -6.36 13.22
C LYS A 189 29.00 -6.78 12.72
N ALA A 190 29.13 -7.02 11.41
CA ALA A 190 30.36 -7.61 10.85
C ALA A 190 31.43 -6.55 10.52
N PHE A 191 31.04 -5.37 10.05
CA PHE A 191 31.93 -4.37 9.48
C PHE A 191 31.83 -3.01 10.15
N GLY A 192 31.03 -2.86 11.22
CA GLY A 192 30.83 -1.55 11.85
C GLY A 192 30.13 -0.53 10.93
N LEU A 193 29.23 -1.02 10.04
CA LEU A 193 28.48 -0.16 9.12
C LEU A 193 27.73 0.94 9.88
N ARG A 194 27.79 2.17 9.31
CA ARG A 194 27.02 3.31 9.78
C ARG A 194 26.08 3.79 8.68
N LEU A 195 24.86 4.14 9.06
CA LEU A 195 23.80 4.59 8.17
C LEU A 195 23.77 6.12 8.11
N SER A 196 23.74 6.69 6.91
CA SER A 196 23.51 8.13 6.69
C SER A 196 22.05 8.38 6.28
N SER A 197 21.55 7.64 5.30
CA SER A 197 20.17 7.81 4.82
C SER A 197 19.61 6.50 4.32
N VAL A 198 18.28 6.43 4.31
CA VAL A 198 17.53 5.32 3.73
C VAL A 198 16.30 5.86 2.97
N ASP A 199 15.99 5.23 1.83
CA ASP A 199 14.80 5.52 1.03
C ASP A 199 14.36 4.22 0.36
N GLY A 200 13.24 3.67 0.77
CA GLY A 200 12.72 2.42 0.26
C GLY A 200 11.22 2.36 0.25
N GLY A 201 10.68 1.82 -0.85
CA GLY A 201 9.26 1.76 -1.10
C GLY A 201 8.64 3.10 -1.50
N GLY A 202 7.34 3.09 -1.72
CA GLY A 202 6.60 4.28 -2.19
C GLY A 202 5.20 4.34 -1.59
N LEU A 203 4.23 3.69 -2.23
CA LEU A 203 2.84 3.67 -1.82
C LEU A 203 2.58 2.61 -0.73
N ARG A 204 1.69 2.90 0.21
CA ARG A 204 1.34 1.97 1.30
C ARG A 204 0.75 0.65 0.80
N ASN A 205 -0.05 0.71 -0.26
CA ASN A 205 -0.70 -0.45 -0.86
C ASN A 205 0.16 -1.20 -1.88
N ALA A 206 1.43 -0.82 -2.06
CA ALA A 206 2.37 -1.47 -2.96
C ALA A 206 3.47 -2.21 -2.18
N ILE A 207 3.78 -3.44 -2.60
CA ILE A 207 4.94 -4.20 -2.09
C ILE A 207 6.21 -3.51 -2.62
N PRO A 208 7.16 -3.11 -1.76
CA PRO A 208 8.36 -2.39 -2.17
C PRO A 208 9.21 -3.16 -3.18
N ARG A 209 9.45 -2.56 -4.34
CA ARG A 209 10.28 -3.13 -5.42
C ARG A 209 11.74 -2.75 -5.30
N GLU A 210 12.01 -1.59 -4.70
CA GLU A 210 13.32 -0.98 -4.59
C GLU A 210 13.52 -0.37 -3.22
N ALA A 211 14.76 -0.40 -2.75
CA ALA A 211 15.19 0.29 -1.54
C ALA A 211 16.68 0.62 -1.66
N ARG A 212 17.08 1.76 -1.12
CA ARG A 212 18.47 2.20 -1.12
C ARG A 212 18.86 2.81 0.21
N ALA A 213 20.15 2.74 0.52
CA ALA A 213 20.74 3.38 1.69
C ALA A 213 22.13 3.94 1.36
N VAL A 214 22.44 5.11 1.89
CA VAL A 214 23.83 5.61 1.93
C VAL A 214 24.44 5.20 3.26
N VAL A 215 25.54 4.47 3.19
CA VAL A 215 26.19 3.89 4.35
C VAL A 215 27.69 4.19 4.33
N THR A 216 28.33 4.09 5.48
CA THR A 216 29.80 4.11 5.58
C THR A 216 30.29 2.88 6.32
N VAL A 217 31.48 2.42 5.95
CA VAL A 217 32.24 1.41 6.70
C VAL A 217 33.68 1.90 6.88
N PRO A 218 34.44 1.43 7.88
CA PRO A 218 35.86 1.70 7.95
C PRO A 218 36.57 1.34 6.65
N ALA A 219 37.47 2.15 6.14
CA ALA A 219 38.14 1.92 4.85
C ALA A 219 38.87 0.57 4.79
N ALA A 220 39.36 0.07 5.91
CA ALA A 220 39.99 -1.24 6.02
C ALA A 220 39.00 -2.40 5.76
N GLU A 221 37.71 -2.21 6.02
CA GLU A 221 36.65 -3.20 5.87
C GLU A 221 35.96 -3.13 4.49
N ALA A 222 36.24 -2.10 3.69
CA ALA A 222 35.51 -1.82 2.45
C ALA A 222 35.53 -2.98 1.44
N GLY A 223 36.68 -3.66 1.30
CA GLY A 223 36.81 -4.83 0.42
C GLY A 223 35.96 -6.00 0.86
N ALA A 224 36.05 -6.35 2.14
CA ALA A 224 35.30 -7.44 2.75
C ALA A 224 33.78 -7.15 2.74
N PHE A 225 33.38 -5.91 2.98
CA PHE A 225 31.98 -5.48 2.88
C PHE A 225 31.43 -5.70 1.47
N ARG A 226 32.13 -5.26 0.41
CA ARG A 226 31.69 -5.48 -0.98
C ARG A 226 31.52 -6.97 -1.32
N GLU A 227 32.46 -7.80 -0.89
CA GLU A 227 32.37 -9.26 -1.09
C GLU A 227 31.15 -9.84 -0.38
N SER A 228 30.95 -9.45 0.87
CA SER A 228 29.79 -9.86 1.67
C SER A 228 28.45 -9.45 1.04
N VAL A 229 28.36 -8.27 0.39
CA VAL A 229 27.16 -7.85 -0.34
C VAL A 229 26.87 -8.76 -1.54
N ARG A 230 27.91 -9.18 -2.29
CA ARG A 230 27.78 -10.13 -3.41
C ARG A 230 27.31 -11.51 -2.92
N ASP A 231 27.84 -11.96 -1.79
CA ASP A 231 27.42 -13.24 -1.18
C ASP A 231 25.98 -13.17 -0.70
N PHE A 232 25.60 -12.05 -0.10
CA PHE A 232 24.23 -11.79 0.31
C PHE A 232 23.28 -11.75 -0.88
N GLU A 233 23.64 -11.10 -2.00
CA GLU A 233 22.85 -11.12 -3.24
C GLU A 233 22.59 -12.54 -3.72
N ARG A 234 23.63 -13.40 -3.76
CA ARG A 234 23.48 -14.81 -4.14
C ARG A 234 22.49 -15.56 -3.23
N THR A 235 22.56 -15.31 -1.93
CA THR A 235 21.65 -15.89 -0.95
C THR A 235 20.21 -15.45 -1.21
N VAL A 236 19.97 -14.15 -1.41
CA VAL A 236 18.62 -13.62 -1.65
C VAL A 236 18.05 -14.13 -2.98
N ARG A 237 18.88 -14.21 -4.03
CA ARG A 237 18.48 -14.81 -5.32
C ARG A 237 18.05 -16.27 -5.19
N GLU A 238 18.76 -17.05 -4.37
CA GLU A 238 18.38 -18.45 -4.11
C GLU A 238 17.06 -18.54 -3.34
N GLU A 239 16.87 -17.70 -2.32
CA GLU A 239 15.65 -17.67 -1.51
C GLU A 239 14.41 -17.25 -2.32
N LEU A 240 14.57 -16.33 -3.30
CA LEU A 240 13.50 -15.81 -4.14
C LEU A 240 13.38 -16.50 -5.50
N ARG A 241 14.05 -17.65 -5.68
CA ARG A 241 13.97 -18.43 -6.92
C ARG A 241 12.54 -18.82 -7.25
N GLY A 242 12.11 -18.58 -8.49
CA GLY A 242 10.76 -18.85 -8.97
C GLY A 242 9.75 -17.73 -8.64
N VAL A 243 10.10 -16.78 -7.77
CA VAL A 243 9.22 -15.66 -7.37
C VAL A 243 9.76 -14.33 -7.91
N ASP A 244 10.98 -13.93 -7.50
CA ASP A 244 11.62 -12.66 -7.84
C ASP A 244 13.05 -12.84 -8.37
N GLU A 245 13.20 -13.54 -9.49
CA GLU A 245 14.49 -13.90 -10.07
C GLU A 245 15.36 -12.71 -10.50
N GLY A 246 14.72 -11.55 -10.71
CA GLY A 246 15.38 -10.29 -11.10
C GLY A 246 16.05 -9.55 -9.95
N VAL A 247 15.95 -10.03 -8.71
CA VAL A 247 16.50 -9.31 -7.56
C VAL A 247 18.00 -9.09 -7.70
N SER A 248 18.43 -7.84 -7.42
CA SER A 248 19.82 -7.42 -7.39
C SER A 248 20.09 -6.65 -6.11
N VAL A 249 21.25 -6.93 -5.49
CA VAL A 249 21.74 -6.20 -4.31
C VAL A 249 23.16 -5.75 -4.58
N THR A 250 23.37 -4.45 -4.63
CA THR A 250 24.67 -3.86 -4.97
C THR A 250 25.16 -2.90 -3.87
N ALA A 251 26.48 -2.70 -3.83
CA ALA A 251 27.12 -1.65 -3.04
C ALA A 251 28.15 -0.94 -3.93
N GLU A 252 27.79 0.24 -4.39
CA GLU A 252 28.67 1.08 -5.20
C GLU A 252 29.31 2.16 -4.35
N GLU A 253 30.58 2.48 -4.62
CA GLU A 253 31.28 3.54 -3.92
C GLU A 253 30.60 4.89 -4.17
N ALA A 254 30.41 5.65 -3.12
CA ALA A 254 29.73 6.93 -3.16
C ALA A 254 30.58 8.03 -2.49
N ALA A 255 30.22 9.28 -2.72
CA ALA A 255 30.79 10.39 -1.98
C ALA A 255 30.46 10.26 -0.48
N LEU A 256 31.39 10.65 0.38
CA LEU A 256 31.13 10.69 1.82
C LEU A 256 29.95 11.61 2.12
N PRO A 257 28.96 11.13 2.89
CA PRO A 257 27.82 11.96 3.26
C PRO A 257 28.23 13.05 4.26
N ALA A 258 27.39 14.05 4.43
CA ALA A 258 27.63 15.15 5.37
C ALA A 258 27.54 14.68 6.83
N SER A 259 26.64 13.75 7.12
CA SER A 259 26.37 13.24 8.46
C SER A 259 25.88 11.79 8.44
N LEU A 260 25.86 11.17 9.61
CA LEU A 260 25.34 9.85 9.87
C LEU A 260 24.20 9.95 10.88
N ILE A 261 23.26 9.04 10.81
CA ILE A 261 22.25 8.83 11.86
C ILE A 261 22.99 8.35 13.13
N ASP A 262 22.64 8.90 14.29
CA ASP A 262 23.27 8.48 15.55
C ASP A 262 23.22 6.97 15.74
N THR A 263 24.26 6.44 16.38
CA THR A 263 24.47 4.99 16.51
C THR A 263 23.32 4.28 17.20
N ASP A 264 22.72 4.92 18.21
CA ASP A 264 21.65 4.29 18.99
C ASP A 264 20.34 4.21 18.20
N THR A 265 19.96 5.29 17.53
CA THR A 265 18.78 5.32 16.66
C THR A 265 18.97 4.38 15.46
N GLN A 266 20.15 4.37 14.81
CA GLN A 266 20.44 3.40 13.75
C GLN A 266 20.20 1.96 14.23
N ARG A 267 20.76 1.60 15.40
CA ARG A 267 20.66 0.25 15.96
C ARG A 267 19.21 -0.15 16.24
N ARG A 268 18.43 0.76 16.84
CA ARG A 268 17.01 0.55 17.14
C ARG A 268 16.18 0.41 15.86
N LEU A 269 16.37 1.30 14.90
CA LEU A 269 15.71 1.27 13.60
C LEU A 269 15.97 -0.06 12.86
N ILE A 270 17.24 -0.44 12.70
CA ILE A 270 17.62 -1.66 11.96
C ILE A 270 16.96 -2.90 12.59
N ARG A 271 16.95 -2.99 13.93
CA ARG A 271 16.33 -4.13 14.62
C ARG A 271 14.82 -4.11 14.52
N ALA A 272 14.18 -2.96 14.67
CA ALA A 272 12.73 -2.83 14.61
C ALA A 272 12.21 -3.15 13.20
N VAL A 273 12.81 -2.60 12.14
CA VAL A 273 12.41 -2.90 10.76
C VAL A 273 12.65 -4.36 10.41
N HIS A 274 13.81 -4.92 10.81
CA HIS A 274 14.10 -6.34 10.57
C HIS A 274 13.16 -7.28 11.34
N GLY A 275 12.68 -6.90 12.52
CA GLY A 275 11.76 -7.66 13.35
C GLY A 275 10.28 -7.39 13.07
N CYS A 276 9.97 -6.42 12.21
CA CYS A 276 8.60 -6.06 11.87
C CYS A 276 7.91 -7.20 11.10
N PRO A 277 6.70 -7.62 11.52
CA PRO A 277 5.89 -8.55 10.73
C PRO A 277 5.68 -8.03 9.29
N ASN A 278 5.77 -8.92 8.30
CA ASN A 278 5.48 -8.59 6.91
C ASN A 278 4.98 -9.82 6.15
N GLY A 279 4.14 -9.59 5.14
CA GLY A 279 3.59 -10.67 4.31
C GLY A 279 2.30 -11.25 4.89
N VAL A 280 2.00 -12.49 4.50
CA VAL A 280 0.85 -13.24 5.01
C VAL A 280 1.08 -13.64 6.47
N VAL A 281 0.19 -13.22 7.36
CA VAL A 281 0.21 -13.58 8.78
C VAL A 281 -0.69 -14.79 9.02
N ARG A 282 -1.83 -14.85 8.34
CA ARG A 282 -2.78 -15.96 8.46
C ARG A 282 -3.58 -16.16 7.17
N MET A 283 -3.72 -17.41 6.77
CA MET A 283 -4.66 -17.83 5.72
C MET A 283 -6.03 -18.08 6.32
N SER A 284 -7.09 -17.89 5.53
CA SER A 284 -8.46 -18.17 5.97
C SER A 284 -8.64 -19.67 6.23
N PRO A 285 -9.16 -20.07 7.40
CA PRO A 285 -9.45 -21.47 7.69
C PRO A 285 -10.71 -21.96 6.99
N SER A 286 -11.60 -21.05 6.59
CA SER A 286 -12.90 -21.38 5.96
C SER A 286 -12.86 -21.29 4.44
N MET A 287 -11.95 -20.50 3.85
CA MET A 287 -11.82 -20.32 2.40
C MET A 287 -10.39 -20.61 1.94
N LYS A 288 -10.22 -21.72 1.22
CA LYS A 288 -8.91 -22.14 0.73
C LYS A 288 -8.33 -21.12 -0.26
N GLY A 289 -7.08 -20.74 -0.04
CA GLY A 289 -6.36 -19.81 -0.90
C GLY A 289 -6.57 -18.32 -0.57
N LEU A 290 -7.51 -18.00 0.32
CA LEU A 290 -7.76 -16.63 0.73
C LEU A 290 -6.86 -16.22 1.91
N VAL A 291 -6.22 -15.07 1.80
CA VAL A 291 -5.48 -14.44 2.91
C VAL A 291 -6.46 -13.82 3.88
N GLN A 292 -6.44 -14.25 5.15
CA GLN A 292 -7.26 -13.66 6.19
C GLN A 292 -6.62 -12.41 6.78
N THR A 293 -5.32 -12.47 7.10
CA THR A 293 -4.58 -11.38 7.75
C THR A 293 -3.20 -11.24 7.14
N SER A 294 -2.82 -10.04 6.77
CA SER A 294 -1.53 -9.71 6.18
C SER A 294 -1.07 -8.31 6.56
N THR A 295 0.21 -8.04 6.36
CA THR A 295 0.79 -6.70 6.50
C THR A 295 1.89 -6.46 5.47
N ASN A 296 2.04 -5.22 5.04
CA ASN A 296 3.07 -4.77 4.13
C ASN A 296 3.90 -3.66 4.77
N LEU A 297 5.19 -3.90 4.99
CA LEU A 297 6.17 -2.88 5.34
C LEU A 297 6.46 -2.05 4.08
N ALA A 298 5.63 -1.05 3.84
CA ALA A 298 5.52 -0.37 2.55
C ALA A 298 6.62 0.66 2.31
N ARG A 299 7.03 1.38 3.33
CA ARG A 299 7.97 2.49 3.16
C ARG A 299 8.88 2.67 4.35
N VAL A 300 10.14 2.98 4.08
CA VAL A 300 11.13 3.45 5.07
C VAL A 300 11.91 4.59 4.44
N VAL A 301 11.83 5.80 5.02
CA VAL A 301 12.52 6.98 4.48
C VAL A 301 13.05 7.86 5.59
N SER A 302 14.30 8.30 5.46
CA SER A 302 14.93 9.28 6.35
C SER A 302 14.98 10.65 5.69
N SER A 303 14.60 11.68 6.42
CA SER A 303 14.69 13.08 5.98
C SER A 303 14.60 14.02 7.16
N GLY A 304 15.45 15.06 7.21
CA GLY A 304 15.33 16.18 8.14
C GLY A 304 15.31 15.77 9.63
N GLY A 305 16.19 14.88 10.08
CA GLY A 305 16.27 14.43 11.47
C GLY A 305 15.17 13.43 11.86
N ARG A 306 14.39 12.93 10.90
CA ARG A 306 13.31 11.96 11.13
C ARG A 306 13.40 10.76 10.19
N ILE A 307 12.92 9.62 10.65
CA ILE A 307 12.76 8.43 9.82
C ILE A 307 11.30 7.99 9.93
N ALA A 308 10.62 7.98 8.79
CA ALA A 308 9.25 7.48 8.70
C ALA A 308 9.25 6.03 8.24
N VAL A 309 8.52 5.17 8.95
CA VAL A 309 8.20 3.80 8.55
C VAL A 309 6.69 3.69 8.41
N GLN A 310 6.21 3.08 7.33
CA GLN A 310 4.80 2.95 7.04
C GLN A 310 4.45 1.50 6.75
N CYS A 311 3.45 0.98 7.44
CA CYS A 311 2.88 -0.34 7.18
C CYS A 311 1.39 -0.21 6.85
N LEU A 312 0.90 -1.08 5.98
CA LEU A 312 -0.52 -1.27 5.72
C LEU A 312 -0.90 -2.70 6.10
N LEU A 313 -1.83 -2.80 7.02
CA LEU A 313 -2.36 -4.06 7.54
C LEU A 313 -3.73 -4.32 6.92
N ARG A 314 -4.02 -5.59 6.64
CA ARG A 314 -5.32 -6.03 6.12
C ARG A 314 -5.79 -7.26 6.86
N SER A 315 -7.09 -7.33 7.16
CA SER A 315 -7.72 -8.54 7.68
C SER A 315 -9.23 -8.52 7.44
N SER A 316 -9.80 -9.68 7.11
CA SER A 316 -11.25 -9.89 7.12
C SER A 316 -11.81 -10.05 8.55
N VAL A 317 -10.93 -10.14 9.56
CA VAL A 317 -11.30 -10.28 10.98
C VAL A 317 -10.81 -9.05 11.76
N GLY A 318 -11.74 -8.19 12.18
CA GLY A 318 -11.42 -6.91 12.82
C GLY A 318 -10.58 -7.03 14.09
N SER A 319 -10.75 -8.09 14.90
CA SER A 319 -9.94 -8.33 16.10
C SER A 319 -8.49 -8.70 15.76
N GLU A 320 -8.25 -9.51 14.71
CA GLU A 320 -6.90 -9.86 14.26
C GLU A 320 -6.19 -8.67 13.63
N LYS A 321 -6.94 -7.81 12.90
CA LYS A 321 -6.41 -6.55 12.37
C LYS A 321 -5.86 -5.67 13.48
N ARG A 322 -6.62 -5.49 14.55
CA ARG A 322 -6.20 -4.70 15.71
C ARG A 322 -5.00 -5.33 16.42
N ASP A 323 -5.04 -6.63 16.69
CA ASP A 323 -3.91 -7.36 17.31
C ASP A 323 -2.62 -7.21 16.52
N LEU A 324 -2.69 -7.37 15.20
CA LEU A 324 -1.53 -7.17 14.32
C LEU A 324 -1.00 -5.72 14.37
N GLY A 325 -1.90 -4.73 14.43
CA GLY A 325 -1.55 -3.32 14.62
C GLY A 325 -0.79 -3.10 15.94
N GLU A 326 -1.30 -3.63 17.04
CA GLU A 326 -0.67 -3.56 18.36
C GLU A 326 0.68 -4.30 18.40
N ARG A 327 0.82 -5.42 17.71
CA ARG A 327 2.11 -6.14 17.59
C ARG A 327 3.16 -5.31 16.85
N ILE A 328 2.78 -4.65 15.77
CA ILE A 328 3.67 -3.75 15.03
C ILE A 328 4.02 -2.54 15.92
N ALA A 329 3.02 -1.92 16.56
CA ALA A 329 3.24 -0.82 17.48
C ALA A 329 4.23 -1.21 18.59
N SER A 330 4.03 -2.36 19.24
CA SER A 330 4.93 -2.85 20.30
C SER A 330 6.38 -3.00 19.85
N VAL A 331 6.63 -3.50 18.61
CA VAL A 331 8.01 -3.63 18.08
C VAL A 331 8.68 -2.27 17.95
N PHE A 332 7.97 -1.27 17.45
CA PHE A 332 8.56 0.04 17.21
C PHE A 332 8.59 0.91 18.47
N GLU A 333 7.63 0.80 19.36
CA GLU A 333 7.64 1.46 20.68
C GLU A 333 8.78 0.96 21.55
N LEU A 334 9.04 -0.35 21.61
CA LEU A 334 10.23 -0.92 22.26
C LEU A 334 11.53 -0.39 21.66
N ALA A 335 11.53 -0.02 20.39
CA ALA A 335 12.64 0.65 19.72
C ALA A 335 12.66 2.18 19.95
N GLY A 336 11.73 2.73 20.73
CA GLY A 336 11.66 4.14 21.07
C GLY A 336 11.13 5.05 19.96
N ALA A 337 10.34 4.50 19.05
CA ALA A 337 9.63 5.27 18.01
C ALA A 337 8.25 5.70 18.48
N GLU A 338 7.74 6.78 17.92
CA GLU A 338 6.34 7.16 17.99
C GLU A 338 5.53 6.36 16.97
N VAL A 339 4.39 5.79 17.38
CA VAL A 339 3.52 5.00 16.51
C VAL A 339 2.11 5.56 16.52
N VAL A 340 1.53 5.73 15.34
CA VAL A 340 0.13 6.14 15.14
C VAL A 340 -0.58 5.10 14.29
N LEU A 341 -1.60 4.47 14.85
CA LEU A 341 -2.53 3.61 14.13
C LEU A 341 -3.72 4.45 13.66
N SER A 342 -4.01 4.43 12.35
CA SER A 342 -5.04 5.28 11.75
C SER A 342 -5.67 4.65 10.51
N GLY A 343 -6.67 5.31 9.90
CA GLY A 343 -7.28 4.84 8.66
C GLY A 343 -7.98 3.49 8.77
N ALA A 344 -8.44 3.12 9.98
CA ALA A 344 -9.11 1.84 10.19
C ALA A 344 -10.46 1.78 9.48
N TYR A 345 -10.67 0.75 8.69
CA TYR A 345 -11.99 0.34 8.19
C TYR A 345 -12.16 -1.17 8.36
N ASP A 346 -13.39 -1.60 8.56
CA ASP A 346 -13.67 -3.01 8.82
C ASP A 346 -13.89 -3.80 7.53
N GLY A 347 -13.44 -5.06 7.55
CA GLY A 347 -13.79 -6.02 6.52
C GLY A 347 -15.22 -6.52 6.68
N TRP A 348 -15.72 -7.19 5.66
CA TRP A 348 -17.02 -7.86 5.66
C TRP A 348 -16.93 -9.19 4.92
N ASN A 349 -17.81 -10.15 5.28
CA ASN A 349 -17.91 -11.49 4.71
C ASN A 349 -19.38 -11.79 4.37
#